data_2c2f4fc4190e77309a0f933492ce8f11
#
_entry.id   2c2f4fc4190e77309a0f933492ce8f11
#
_cell.length_a   1.000
_cell.length_b   1.000
_cell.length_c   1.000
_cell.angle_alpha   90.00
_cell.angle_beta   90.00
_cell.angle_gamma   90.00
#
_symmetry.space_group_name_H-M   'P 1'
#
loop_
_entity.id
_entity.type
_entity.pdbx_description
1 polymer ?
#
loop_
_entity_poly.entity_id
_entity_poly.type
_entity_poly.pdbx_seq_one_letter_code
_entity_poly.pdbx_strand_id
1 'polypeptide(L)'
;MQNLELEAETIQISIYTNIVLNIFKTHGELSVNKTLLFSYLVKKEKFRLGKVYTANNTQDVVCKAISLLSGEYAEYCENIKFILKSIHLLIIGKRIELNGYLLSWINEQEVEKSLYQESPFIEKAIEESKKMSDRQFMKEVTANV
;
A
#
# COMPACT_ATOMS: atom_id res chain seq x y z
N MET A 1 -3.78 -14.71 26.64
CA MET A 1 -3.06 -14.98 25.36
C MET A 1 -3.89 -14.55 24.17
N GLN A 2 -5.13 -15.04 24.02
CA GLN A 2 -5.99 -14.63 22.90
C GLN A 2 -6.24 -13.11 22.85
N ASN A 3 -6.35 -12.45 24.00
CA ASN A 3 -6.58 -10.99 24.06
C ASN A 3 -5.40 -10.20 23.51
N LEU A 4 -4.18 -10.63 23.75
CA LEU A 4 -2.97 -9.96 23.26
C LEU A 4 -2.84 -10.08 21.73
N GLU A 5 -3.23 -11.24 21.17
CA GLU A 5 -3.21 -11.43 19.72
C GLU A 5 -4.25 -10.55 19.04
N LEU A 6 -5.45 -10.46 19.60
CA LEU A 6 -6.51 -9.58 19.09
C LEU A 6 -6.12 -8.12 19.15
N GLU A 7 -5.47 -7.70 20.23
CA GLU A 7 -4.98 -6.33 20.38
C GLU A 7 -3.90 -6.02 19.34
N ALA A 8 -2.96 -6.95 19.14
CA ALA A 8 -1.91 -6.79 18.15
C ALA A 8 -2.50 -6.69 16.72
N GLU A 9 -3.47 -7.54 16.41
CA GLU A 9 -4.16 -7.50 15.12
C GLU A 9 -4.90 -6.17 14.94
N THR A 10 -5.60 -5.71 15.97
CA THR A 10 -6.33 -4.44 15.94
C THR A 10 -5.38 -3.27 15.68
N ILE A 11 -4.22 -3.26 16.31
CA ILE A 11 -3.20 -2.23 16.09
C ILE A 11 -2.74 -2.24 14.64
N GLN A 12 -2.44 -3.41 14.06
CA GLN A 12 -2.01 -3.51 12.68
C GLN A 12 -3.08 -3.03 11.70
N ILE A 13 -4.33 -3.41 11.93
CA ILE A 13 -5.45 -2.96 11.11
C ILE A 13 -5.60 -1.45 11.20
N SER A 14 -5.48 -0.87 12.39
CA SER A 14 -5.57 0.58 12.59
C SER A 14 -4.48 1.33 11.83
N ILE A 15 -3.24 0.84 11.90
CA ILE A 15 -2.11 1.42 11.17
C ILE A 15 -2.37 1.39 9.67
N TYR A 16 -2.76 0.23 9.13
CA TYR A 16 -3.00 0.10 7.69
C TYR A 16 -4.24 0.88 7.24
N THR A 17 -5.27 0.99 8.07
CA THR A 17 -6.43 1.81 7.75
C THR A 17 -6.02 3.25 7.47
N ASN A 18 -5.17 3.81 8.32
CA ASN A 18 -4.65 5.17 8.13
C ASN A 18 -3.76 5.28 6.88
N ILE A 19 -2.90 4.30 6.65
CA ILE A 19 -2.02 4.30 5.47
C ILE A 19 -2.86 4.25 4.19
N VAL A 20 -3.79 3.31 4.09
CA VAL A 20 -4.65 3.15 2.91
C VAL A 20 -5.47 4.42 2.66
N LEU A 21 -6.06 4.97 3.71
CA LEU A 21 -6.86 6.18 3.61
C LEU A 21 -6.05 7.35 3.05
N ASN A 22 -4.81 7.52 3.53
CA ASN A 22 -3.93 8.58 3.03
C ASN A 22 -3.49 8.33 1.58
N ILE A 23 -3.26 7.08 1.19
CA ILE A 23 -2.94 6.73 -0.20
C ILE A 23 -4.09 7.17 -1.12
N PHE A 24 -5.33 6.83 -0.79
CA PHE A 24 -6.48 7.18 -1.63
C PHE A 24 -6.79 8.66 -1.61
N LYS A 25 -6.58 9.33 -0.50
CA LYS A 25 -6.71 10.79 -0.45
C LYS A 25 -5.76 11.47 -1.43
N THR A 26 -4.54 10.96 -1.53
CA THR A 26 -3.51 11.53 -2.39
C THR A 26 -3.67 11.13 -3.85
N HIS A 27 -3.95 9.85 -4.10
CA HIS A 27 -3.90 9.27 -5.45
C HIS A 27 -5.27 9.06 -6.10
N GLY A 28 -6.33 9.02 -5.32
CA GLY A 28 -7.70 8.89 -5.80
C GLY A 28 -8.14 7.49 -6.15
N GLU A 29 -7.38 6.76 -6.92
CA GLU A 29 -7.76 5.47 -7.47
C GLU A 29 -6.56 4.54 -7.60
N LEU A 30 -6.74 3.25 -7.24
CA LEU A 30 -5.66 2.26 -7.34
C LEU A 30 -6.27 0.85 -7.26
N SER A 31 -5.66 -0.13 -7.94
CA SER A 31 -6.13 -1.52 -7.83
C SER A 31 -5.87 -2.10 -6.45
N VAL A 32 -6.62 -3.14 -6.09
CA VAL A 32 -6.42 -3.84 -4.82
C VAL A 32 -4.98 -4.34 -4.70
N ASN A 33 -4.47 -5.01 -5.73
CA ASN A 33 -3.12 -5.58 -5.70
C ASN A 33 -2.04 -4.52 -5.48
N LYS A 34 -2.15 -3.39 -6.16
CA LYS A 34 -1.20 -2.29 -5.99
C LYS A 34 -1.32 -1.68 -4.59
N THR A 35 -2.54 -1.54 -4.10
CA THR A 35 -2.80 -1.02 -2.75
C THR A 35 -2.14 -1.90 -1.68
N LEU A 36 -2.23 -3.22 -1.82
CA LEU A 36 -1.60 -4.14 -0.87
C LEU A 36 -0.09 -3.92 -0.80
N LEU A 37 0.55 -3.89 -1.94
CA LEU A 37 2.01 -3.74 -2.01
C LEU A 37 2.46 -2.40 -1.46
N PHE A 38 1.87 -1.32 -1.96
CA PHE A 38 2.30 0.03 -1.57
C PHE A 38 1.99 0.35 -0.12
N SER A 39 0.88 -0.13 0.41
CA SER A 39 0.57 0.04 1.83
C SER A 39 1.64 -0.61 2.72
N TYR A 40 2.07 -1.81 2.36
CA TYR A 40 3.16 -2.48 3.07
C TYR A 40 4.45 -1.68 2.97
N LEU A 41 4.81 -1.22 1.78
CA LEU A 41 6.04 -0.45 1.57
C LEU A 41 6.03 0.87 2.34
N VAL A 42 4.90 1.57 2.37
CA VAL A 42 4.77 2.81 3.15
C VAL A 42 5.06 2.55 4.62
N LYS A 43 4.49 1.47 5.18
CA LYS A 43 4.74 1.12 6.57
C LYS A 43 6.20 0.80 6.83
N LYS A 44 6.84 0.08 5.92
CA LYS A 44 8.23 -0.38 6.08
C LYS A 44 9.26 0.69 5.75
N GLU A 45 8.93 1.63 4.89
CA GLU A 45 9.88 2.64 4.45
C GLU A 45 10.43 3.50 5.58
N LYS A 46 9.62 3.72 6.63
CA LYS A 46 10.07 4.44 7.82
C LYS A 46 11.36 3.86 8.41
N PHE A 47 11.60 2.56 8.20
CA PHE A 47 12.76 1.85 8.73
C PHE A 47 13.91 1.72 7.73
N ARG A 48 13.79 2.32 6.56
CA ARG A 48 14.80 2.24 5.48
C ARG A 48 15.57 3.55 5.32
N LEU A 49 16.02 4.07 6.44
CA LEU A 49 16.76 5.33 6.47
C LEU A 49 18.03 5.26 5.61
N GLY A 50 18.26 6.27 4.80
CA GLY A 50 19.47 6.42 4.00
C GLY A 50 19.45 5.78 2.62
N LYS A 51 18.41 5.08 2.23
CA LYS A 51 18.29 4.55 0.87
C LYS A 51 17.61 5.59 -0.01
N VAL A 52 18.38 6.15 -0.94
CA VAL A 52 17.86 7.08 -1.94
C VAL A 52 17.84 6.35 -3.28
N TYR A 53 16.66 6.29 -3.88
CA TYR A 53 16.49 5.68 -5.19
C TYR A 53 16.25 6.77 -6.21
N THR A 54 17.04 6.76 -7.28
CA THR A 54 16.82 7.60 -8.44
C THR A 54 16.33 6.73 -9.60
N ALA A 55 15.34 7.18 -10.32
CA ALA A 55 14.80 6.45 -11.45
C ALA A 55 14.52 7.42 -12.58
N ASN A 56 14.91 7.04 -13.81
CA ASN A 56 14.83 7.90 -14.97
C ASN A 56 13.58 7.68 -15.82
N ASN A 57 12.88 6.56 -15.62
CA ASN A 57 11.65 6.26 -16.35
C ASN A 57 10.62 5.58 -15.47
N THR A 58 9.38 5.52 -15.96
CA THR A 58 8.22 4.96 -15.27
C THR A 58 8.43 3.54 -14.76
N GLN A 59 8.90 2.68 -15.65
CA GLN A 59 9.08 1.27 -15.35
C GLN A 59 10.14 1.05 -14.27
N ASP A 60 11.22 1.81 -14.33
CA ASP A 60 12.28 1.75 -13.34
C ASP A 60 11.79 2.08 -11.93
N VAL A 61 10.97 3.13 -11.80
CA VAL A 61 10.44 3.55 -10.50
C VAL A 61 9.62 2.44 -9.87
N VAL A 62 8.72 1.85 -10.64
CA VAL A 62 7.85 0.77 -10.16
C VAL A 62 8.67 -0.47 -9.83
N CYS A 63 9.58 -0.88 -10.71
CA CYS A 63 10.43 -2.05 -10.47
C CYS A 63 11.33 -1.87 -9.25
N LYS A 64 11.89 -0.68 -9.05
CA LYS A 64 12.69 -0.40 -7.85
C LYS A 64 11.85 -0.45 -6.58
N ALA A 65 10.63 0.06 -6.62
CA ALA A 65 9.72 -0.04 -5.48
C ALA A 65 9.42 -1.51 -5.16
N ILE A 66 9.08 -2.30 -6.17
CA ILE A 66 8.81 -3.73 -6.00
C ILE A 66 10.04 -4.46 -5.46
N SER A 67 11.24 -4.08 -5.89
CA SER A 67 12.47 -4.70 -5.42
C SER A 67 12.71 -4.54 -3.92
N LEU A 68 12.04 -3.57 -3.28
CA LEU A 68 12.10 -3.40 -1.83
C LEU A 68 11.50 -4.60 -1.08
N LEU A 69 10.71 -5.43 -1.75
CA LEU A 69 10.19 -6.68 -1.17
C LEU A 69 11.24 -7.78 -1.10
N SER A 70 12.39 -7.64 -1.75
CA SER A 70 13.42 -8.67 -1.74
C SER A 70 13.85 -8.97 -0.30
N GLY A 71 13.76 -10.25 0.09
CA GLY A 71 14.04 -10.68 1.45
C GLY A 71 12.91 -10.47 2.45
N GLU A 72 11.83 -9.80 2.06
CA GLU A 72 10.71 -9.48 2.95
C GLU A 72 9.36 -10.05 2.46
N TYR A 73 9.39 -10.87 1.42
CA TYR A 73 8.16 -11.35 0.81
C TYR A 73 7.28 -12.14 1.78
N ALA A 74 7.88 -12.98 2.62
CA ALA A 74 7.12 -13.75 3.61
C ALA A 74 6.41 -12.83 4.61
N GLU A 75 7.10 -11.79 5.08
CA GLU A 75 6.52 -10.80 5.98
C GLU A 75 5.41 -10.01 5.29
N TYR A 76 5.61 -9.64 4.03
CA TYR A 76 4.57 -9.00 3.24
C TYR A 76 3.31 -9.87 3.17
N CYS A 77 3.47 -11.16 2.87
CA CYS A 77 2.35 -12.09 2.81
C CYS A 77 1.60 -12.19 4.13
N GLU A 78 2.31 -12.16 5.26
CA GLU A 78 1.69 -12.15 6.59
C GLU A 78 0.90 -10.88 6.86
N ASN A 79 1.29 -9.76 6.25
CA ASN A 79 0.63 -8.47 6.44
C ASN A 79 -0.57 -8.27 5.52
N ILE A 80 -0.69 -9.04 4.44
CA ILE A 80 -1.80 -8.88 3.48
C ILE A 80 -3.16 -8.95 4.18
N LYS A 81 -3.33 -9.87 5.11
CA LYS A 81 -4.61 -10.02 5.83
C LYS A 81 -5.03 -8.76 6.57
N PHE A 82 -4.08 -8.03 7.16
CA PHE A 82 -4.37 -6.80 7.89
C PHE A 82 -4.74 -5.67 6.92
N ILE A 83 -4.04 -5.60 5.78
CA ILE A 83 -4.34 -4.61 4.75
C ILE A 83 -5.72 -4.86 4.14
N LEU A 84 -6.04 -6.12 3.83
CA LEU A 84 -7.36 -6.48 3.31
C LEU A 84 -8.48 -6.15 4.29
N LYS A 85 -8.29 -6.42 5.58
CA LYS A 85 -9.27 -6.05 6.61
C LYS A 85 -9.44 -4.53 6.69
N SER A 86 -8.34 -3.78 6.56
CA SER A 86 -8.38 -2.33 6.55
C SER A 86 -9.16 -1.79 5.35
N ILE A 87 -8.91 -2.34 4.17
CA ILE A 87 -9.65 -1.99 2.95
C ILE A 87 -11.13 -2.28 3.13
N HIS A 88 -11.46 -3.46 3.67
CA HIS A 88 -12.85 -3.85 3.91
C HIS A 88 -13.56 -2.88 4.85
N LEU A 89 -12.92 -2.47 5.94
CA LEU A 89 -13.49 -1.50 6.87
C LEU A 89 -13.74 -0.15 6.19
N LEU A 90 -12.83 0.28 5.32
CA LEU A 90 -12.99 1.54 4.59
C LEU A 90 -14.13 1.47 3.56
N ILE A 91 -14.35 0.30 2.95
CA ILE A 91 -15.47 0.07 2.05
C ILE A 91 -16.80 0.13 2.82
N ILE A 92 -16.89 -0.57 3.96
CA ILE A 92 -18.08 -0.56 4.81
C ILE A 92 -18.38 0.85 5.30
N GLY A 93 -17.34 1.60 5.68
CA GLY A 93 -17.46 2.98 6.14
C GLY A 93 -17.71 3.99 5.03
N LYS A 94 -17.83 3.53 3.78
CA LYS A 94 -18.08 4.38 2.60
C LYS A 94 -17.05 5.46 2.40
N ARG A 95 -15.79 5.15 2.71
CA ARG A 95 -14.66 6.04 2.47
C ARG A 95 -14.03 5.78 1.11
N ILE A 96 -14.05 4.52 0.69
CA ILE A 96 -13.62 4.08 -0.64
C ILE A 96 -14.68 3.11 -1.18
N GLU A 97 -14.68 2.91 -2.50
CA GLU A 97 -15.55 1.91 -3.12
C GLU A 97 -14.75 0.99 -4.02
N LEU A 98 -15.26 -0.23 -4.16
CA LEU A 98 -14.64 -1.25 -5.00
C LEU A 98 -15.50 -1.49 -6.23
N ASN A 99 -14.94 -1.31 -7.41
CA ASN A 99 -15.54 -1.63 -8.71
C ASN A 99 -14.64 -2.62 -9.43
N GLY A 100 -15.04 -3.90 -9.47
CA GLY A 100 -14.18 -4.94 -10.00
C GLY A 100 -12.95 -5.12 -9.11
N TYR A 101 -11.77 -4.79 -9.62
CA TYR A 101 -10.51 -4.84 -8.86
C TYR A 101 -9.98 -3.46 -8.49
N LEU A 102 -10.72 -2.41 -8.83
CA LEU A 102 -10.28 -1.02 -8.67
C LEU A 102 -10.94 -0.39 -7.46
N LEU A 103 -10.13 0.22 -6.60
CA LEU A 103 -10.59 0.97 -5.44
C LEU A 103 -10.53 2.45 -5.75
N SER A 104 -11.55 3.21 -5.33
CA SER A 104 -11.65 4.64 -5.60
C SER A 104 -12.04 5.41 -4.35
N TRP A 105 -11.48 6.61 -4.22
CA TRP A 105 -11.80 7.55 -3.15
C TRP A 105 -13.20 8.14 -3.39
N ILE A 106 -14.07 8.12 -2.39
CA ILE A 106 -15.43 8.65 -2.52
C ILE A 106 -15.82 9.65 -1.43
N ASN A 107 -14.97 9.83 -0.44
CA ASN A 107 -15.31 10.64 0.72
C ASN A 107 -14.37 11.85 0.84
N GLU A 108 -14.95 13.05 0.97
CA GLU A 108 -14.21 14.30 1.09
C GLU A 108 -13.95 14.73 2.54
N GLN A 109 -14.26 13.87 3.51
CA GLN A 109 -13.99 14.18 4.92
C GLN A 109 -12.50 14.32 5.18
N GLU A 110 -12.16 15.13 6.17
CA GLU A 110 -10.78 15.26 6.61
C GLU A 110 -10.22 13.93 7.07
N VAL A 111 -8.95 13.71 6.71
CA VAL A 111 -8.21 12.50 7.05
C VAL A 111 -7.05 12.88 7.94
N GLU A 112 -6.91 12.19 9.08
CA GLU A 112 -5.75 12.35 9.91
C GLU A 112 -4.49 11.92 9.18
N LYS A 113 -3.41 12.67 9.34
CA LYS A 113 -2.12 12.29 8.80
C LYS A 113 -1.66 10.98 9.44
N SER A 114 -1.28 10.02 8.61
CA SER A 114 -0.69 8.78 9.10
C SER A 114 0.70 9.07 9.67
N LEU A 115 1.10 8.29 10.69
CA LEU A 115 2.48 8.28 11.18
C LEU A 115 3.45 7.78 10.10
N TYR A 116 2.94 6.96 9.19
CA TYR A 116 3.69 6.40 8.09
C TYR A 116 3.26 7.12 6.82
N GLN A 117 4.16 7.90 6.23
CA GLN A 117 3.84 8.69 5.05
C GLN A 117 4.65 8.22 3.86
N GLU A 118 4.08 8.44 2.68
CA GLU A 118 4.79 8.16 1.44
C GLU A 118 6.01 9.07 1.32
N SER A 119 7.15 8.47 0.98
CA SER A 119 8.29 9.25 0.53
C SER A 119 8.00 9.76 -0.89
N PRO A 120 8.73 10.77 -1.38
CA PRO A 120 8.60 11.20 -2.77
C PRO A 120 8.81 10.05 -3.77
N PHE A 121 9.70 9.11 -3.44
CA PHE A 121 9.93 7.92 -4.27
C PHE A 121 8.70 7.03 -4.36
N ILE A 122 8.09 6.69 -3.21
CA ILE A 122 6.89 5.83 -3.19
C ILE A 122 5.70 6.54 -3.83
N GLU A 123 5.54 7.84 -3.58
CA GLU A 123 4.47 8.62 -4.20
C GLU A 123 4.57 8.57 -5.72
N LYS A 124 5.76 8.75 -6.25
CA LYS A 124 6.01 8.64 -7.69
C LYS A 124 5.75 7.22 -8.18
N ALA A 125 6.19 6.20 -7.43
CA ALA A 125 5.99 4.81 -7.83
C ALA A 125 4.50 4.46 -7.90
N ILE A 126 3.69 4.93 -6.97
CA ILE A 126 2.24 4.72 -7.01
C ILE A 126 1.65 5.35 -8.27
N GLU A 127 1.98 6.62 -8.56
CA GLU A 127 1.44 7.31 -9.74
C GLU A 127 1.88 6.62 -11.04
N GLU A 128 3.13 6.22 -11.11
CA GLU A 128 3.63 5.54 -12.31
C GLU A 128 3.04 4.14 -12.47
N SER A 129 2.72 3.45 -11.35
CA SER A 129 2.08 2.13 -11.40
C SER A 129 0.69 2.17 -12.05
N LYS A 130 0.03 3.32 -12.02
CA LYS A 130 -1.29 3.47 -12.65
C LYS A 130 -1.23 3.27 -14.17
N LYS A 131 -0.06 3.49 -14.76
CA LYS A 131 0.17 3.29 -16.19
C LYS A 131 0.39 1.82 -16.56
N MET A 132 0.57 0.96 -15.57
CA MET A 132 0.75 -0.47 -15.76
C MET A 132 -0.56 -1.19 -15.50
N SER A 133 -0.84 -2.25 -16.29
CA SER A 133 -1.96 -3.13 -15.98
C SER A 133 -1.68 -3.88 -14.68
N ASP A 134 -2.73 -4.32 -14.04
CA ASP A 134 -2.61 -5.11 -12.81
C ASP A 134 -1.85 -6.42 -13.07
N ARG A 135 -2.09 -7.03 -14.22
CA ARG A 135 -1.40 -8.24 -14.64
C ARG A 135 0.11 -8.01 -14.78
N GLN A 136 0.50 -6.92 -15.43
CA GLN A 136 1.92 -6.58 -15.60
C GLN A 136 2.57 -6.29 -14.25
N PHE A 137 1.87 -5.55 -13.40
CA PHE A 137 2.35 -5.24 -12.04
C PHE A 137 2.61 -6.52 -11.25
N MET A 138 1.65 -7.44 -11.23
CA MET A 138 1.79 -8.70 -10.50
C MET A 138 2.88 -9.60 -11.09
N LYS A 139 3.08 -9.54 -12.40
CA LYS A 139 4.17 -10.26 -13.05
C LYS A 139 5.52 -9.75 -12.56
N GLU A 140 5.67 -8.43 -12.42
CA GLU A 140 6.89 -7.84 -11.87
C GLU A 140 7.10 -8.22 -10.41
N VAL A 141 6.03 -8.26 -9.62
CA VAL A 141 6.10 -8.69 -8.21
C VAL A 141 6.65 -10.11 -8.12
N THR A 142 6.09 -11.04 -8.90
CA THR A 142 6.53 -12.44 -8.84
C THR A 142 7.93 -12.64 -9.39
N ALA A 143 8.39 -11.80 -10.30
CA ALA A 143 9.74 -11.89 -10.87
C ALA A 143 10.82 -11.37 -9.89
N ASN A 144 10.45 -10.53 -8.94
CA ASN A 144 11.40 -9.87 -8.02
C ASN A 144 11.42 -10.46 -6.60
N VAL A 145 10.67 -11.52 -6.36
CA VAL A 145 10.58 -12.14 -5.04
C VAL A 145 11.09 -13.60 -4.98
#